data_d23ff4620ca4c6a64552bc36348e3f63
#
_entry.id   d23ff4620ca4c6a64552bc36348e3f63
#
_cell.length_a   1.000
_cell.length_b   1.000
_cell.length_c   1.000
_cell.angle_alpha   90.00
_cell.angle_beta   90.00
_cell.angle_gamma   90.00
#
_symmetry.space_group_name_H-M   'P 1'
#
loop_
_entity.id
_entity.type
_entity.pdbx_description
1 polymer ?
#
loop_
_entity_poly.entity_id
_entity_poly.type
_entity_poly.pdbx_seq_one_letter_code
_entity_poly.pdbx_strand_id
1 'polypeptide(L)'
;MQLEPRYGYYPWWPEDGNEWLHPEDIEQARQMIPSLRIFRRDGQRGPFVVLHYGQVKLRVKRTLWQEVDAVAFEIDNWVEVLSRCQQNQPRTGTIREIVWDQRARQPRYQILDNGAPIANFFTADDLRHVEPTTEYFNL
;
A
#
# COMPACT_ATOMS: atom_id res chain seq x y z
N MET A 1 -10.41 -5.92 -21.22
CA MET A 1 -9.29 -6.78 -20.81
C MET A 1 -8.78 -6.31 -19.45
N GLN A 2 -8.75 -7.21 -18.49
CA GLN A 2 -8.17 -6.88 -17.19
C GLN A 2 -6.65 -6.91 -17.30
N LEU A 3 -6.03 -5.81 -16.88
CA LEU A 3 -4.59 -5.75 -16.76
C LEU A 3 -4.17 -6.42 -15.46
N GLU A 4 -3.04 -7.12 -15.50
CA GLU A 4 -2.45 -7.63 -14.26
C GLU A 4 -2.13 -6.47 -13.33
N PRO A 5 -2.36 -6.63 -12.01
CA PRO A 5 -2.02 -5.59 -11.06
C PRO A 5 -0.54 -5.25 -11.12
N ARG A 6 -0.23 -3.97 -11.07
CA ARG A 6 1.12 -3.44 -10.99
C ARG A 6 1.20 -2.54 -9.77
N TYR A 7 2.40 -2.42 -9.23
CA TYR A 7 2.63 -1.62 -8.02
C TYR A 7 3.66 -0.56 -8.30
N GLY A 8 3.48 0.60 -7.68
CA GLY A 8 4.41 1.69 -7.87
C GLY A 8 4.09 2.88 -7.00
N TYR A 9 4.87 3.92 -7.14
CA TYR A 9 4.73 5.12 -6.33
C TYR A 9 5.10 6.36 -7.14
N TYR A 10 4.78 7.54 -6.57
CA TYR A 10 5.11 8.83 -7.17
C TYR A 10 6.05 9.58 -6.24
N PRO A 11 7.38 9.48 -6.45
CA PRO A 11 8.34 10.14 -5.58
C PRO A 11 8.39 11.65 -5.79
N TRP A 12 7.86 12.13 -6.90
CA TRP A 12 7.85 13.54 -7.26
C TRP A 12 6.58 13.87 -8.04
N TRP A 13 6.09 15.08 -7.88
CA TRP A 13 4.92 15.60 -8.59
C TRP A 13 5.06 17.11 -8.75
N PRO A 14 4.86 17.69 -9.96
CA PRO A 14 4.98 19.13 -10.14
C PRO A 14 3.83 19.88 -9.48
N GLU A 15 4.09 21.13 -9.07
CA GLU A 15 3.06 21.97 -8.44
C GLU A 15 1.85 22.19 -9.36
N ASP A 16 2.09 22.29 -10.66
CA ASP A 16 1.04 22.49 -11.65
C ASP A 16 0.52 21.20 -12.27
N GLY A 17 0.76 20.07 -11.62
CA GLY A 17 0.41 18.76 -12.16
C GLY A 17 -1.06 18.35 -12.01
N ASN A 18 -1.96 19.27 -11.63
CA ASN A 18 -3.37 18.94 -11.48
C ASN A 18 -4.02 18.47 -12.78
N GLU A 19 -3.52 18.88 -13.92
CA GLU A 19 -4.03 18.44 -15.23
C GLU A 19 -3.82 16.94 -15.48
N TRP A 20 -2.91 16.31 -14.72
CA TRP A 20 -2.64 14.89 -14.83
C TRP A 20 -3.49 14.06 -13.87
N LEU A 21 -4.38 14.71 -13.13
CA LEU A 21 -5.30 14.08 -12.19
C LEU A 21 -6.73 14.21 -12.70
N HIS A 22 -7.55 13.20 -12.45
CA HIS A 22 -8.97 13.33 -12.72
C HIS A 22 -9.53 14.46 -11.83
N PRO A 23 -10.36 15.37 -12.41
CA PRO A 23 -10.82 16.54 -11.63
C PRO A 23 -11.49 16.22 -10.30
N GLU A 24 -12.21 15.10 -10.22
CA GLU A 24 -12.88 14.70 -8.98
C GLU A 24 -11.92 14.17 -7.92
N ASP A 25 -10.69 13.81 -8.31
CA ASP A 25 -9.73 13.17 -7.41
C ASP A 25 -8.59 14.09 -6.98
N ILE A 26 -8.58 15.35 -7.44
CA ILE A 26 -7.45 16.27 -7.21
C ILE A 26 -7.14 16.43 -5.73
N GLU A 27 -8.15 16.72 -4.92
CA GLU A 27 -7.96 16.97 -3.49
C GLU A 27 -7.38 15.74 -2.80
N GLN A 28 -7.96 14.57 -3.04
CA GLN A 28 -7.50 13.32 -2.45
C GLN A 28 -6.09 12.97 -2.92
N ALA A 29 -5.83 13.12 -4.21
CA ALA A 29 -4.53 12.79 -4.79
C ALA A 29 -3.43 13.68 -4.20
N ARG A 30 -3.70 14.97 -4.02
CA ARG A 30 -2.71 15.91 -3.48
C ARG A 30 -2.34 15.61 -2.03
N GLN A 31 -3.18 14.89 -1.31
CA GLN A 31 -2.86 14.45 0.05
C GLN A 31 -1.97 13.21 0.05
N MET A 32 -1.92 12.47 -1.05
CA MET A 32 -1.25 11.18 -1.10
C MET A 32 -0.01 11.16 -1.97
N ILE A 33 0.11 12.06 -2.93
CA ILE A 33 1.26 12.16 -3.83
C ILE A 33 1.77 13.60 -3.91
N PRO A 34 3.10 13.81 -4.00
CA PRO A 34 4.15 12.78 -4.03
C PRO A 34 4.34 12.12 -2.66
N SER A 35 4.74 10.87 -2.66
CA SER A 35 5.05 10.15 -1.43
C SER A 35 5.74 8.83 -1.79
N LEU A 36 6.14 8.09 -0.75
CA LEU A 36 6.69 6.74 -0.92
C LEU A 36 5.61 5.66 -0.79
N ARG A 37 4.34 6.02 -0.69
CA ARG A 37 3.24 5.05 -0.63
C ARG A 37 3.18 4.26 -1.92
N ILE A 38 3.05 2.95 -1.79
CA ILE A 38 2.97 2.04 -2.93
C ILE A 38 1.50 1.81 -3.27
N PHE A 39 1.10 2.27 -4.45
CA PHE A 39 -0.25 2.08 -4.97
C PHE A 39 -0.33 0.83 -5.84
N ARG A 40 -1.52 0.22 -5.88
CA ARG A 40 -1.82 -0.84 -6.85
C ARG A 40 -2.54 -0.24 -8.04
N ARG A 41 -2.04 -0.52 -9.24
CA ARG A 41 -2.70 -0.13 -10.49
C ARG A 41 -3.50 -1.32 -10.99
N ASP A 42 -4.81 -1.17 -11.09
CA ASP A 42 -5.72 -2.24 -11.48
C ASP A 42 -6.24 -2.16 -12.90
N GLY A 43 -6.15 -1.01 -13.53
CA GLY A 43 -6.70 -0.86 -14.86
C GLY A 43 -6.52 0.53 -15.42
N GLN A 44 -7.23 0.78 -16.51
CA GLN A 44 -7.19 2.04 -17.22
C GLN A 44 -8.59 2.44 -17.63
N ARG A 45 -8.89 3.74 -17.50
CA ARG A 45 -10.15 4.32 -17.97
C ARG A 45 -9.84 5.58 -18.76
N GLY A 46 -9.96 5.47 -20.10
CA GLY A 46 -9.58 6.57 -20.98
C GLY A 46 -8.11 6.92 -20.81
N PRO A 47 -7.77 8.20 -20.59
CA PRO A 47 -6.39 8.62 -20.41
C PRO A 47 -5.82 8.34 -19.01
N PHE A 48 -6.65 7.82 -18.10
CA PHE A 48 -6.28 7.66 -16.70
C PHE A 48 -6.03 6.19 -16.35
N VAL A 49 -5.00 5.94 -15.54
CA VAL A 49 -4.84 4.67 -14.84
C VAL A 49 -5.56 4.75 -13.51
N VAL A 50 -6.07 3.61 -13.04
CA VAL A 50 -6.81 3.52 -11.80
C VAL A 50 -5.90 2.96 -10.72
N LEU A 51 -5.69 3.73 -9.68
CA LEU A 51 -4.82 3.37 -8.57
C LEU A 51 -5.65 3.11 -7.32
N HIS A 52 -5.23 2.13 -6.54
CA HIS A 52 -5.84 1.81 -5.26
C HIS A 52 -4.81 1.85 -4.14
N TYR A 53 -5.23 2.36 -2.99
CA TYR A 53 -4.49 2.30 -1.75
C TYR A 53 -5.51 2.04 -0.65
N GLY A 54 -5.72 0.75 -0.31
CA GLY A 54 -6.82 0.35 0.54
C GLY A 54 -8.16 0.72 -0.09
N GLN A 55 -8.94 1.51 0.61
CA GLN A 55 -10.26 1.96 0.14
C GLN A 55 -10.18 3.20 -0.75
N VAL A 56 -9.02 3.83 -0.82
CA VAL A 56 -8.82 5.02 -1.65
C VAL A 56 -8.61 4.62 -3.09
N LYS A 57 -9.32 5.30 -3.99
CA LYS A 57 -9.23 5.09 -5.43
C LYS A 57 -8.91 6.42 -6.09
N LEU A 58 -7.86 6.43 -6.92
CA LEU A 58 -7.42 7.62 -7.64
C LEU A 58 -7.33 7.33 -9.14
N ARG A 59 -7.67 8.35 -9.96
CA ARG A 59 -7.51 8.29 -11.41
C ARG A 59 -6.47 9.30 -11.80
N VAL A 60 -5.35 8.81 -12.35
CA VAL A 60 -4.16 9.62 -12.63
C VAL A 60 -3.66 9.30 -14.02
N LYS A 61 -3.21 10.29 -14.76
CA LYS A 61 -2.54 10.05 -16.04
C LYS A 61 -1.24 9.29 -15.78
N ARG A 62 -0.90 8.41 -16.69
CA ARG A 62 0.27 7.53 -16.57
C ARG A 62 1.55 8.31 -16.82
N THR A 63 1.95 9.12 -15.86
CA THR A 63 3.17 9.92 -15.93
C THR A 63 3.83 9.88 -14.56
N LEU A 64 5.16 9.96 -14.51
CA LEU A 64 5.96 9.97 -13.27
C LEU A 64 5.83 8.72 -12.40
N TRP A 65 5.12 7.70 -12.88
CA TRP A 65 4.95 6.42 -12.20
C TRP A 65 6.28 5.68 -12.10
N GLN A 66 6.66 5.31 -10.88
CA GLN A 66 7.84 4.46 -10.64
C GLN A 66 7.34 3.08 -10.23
N GLU A 67 7.51 2.12 -11.12
CA GLU A 67 7.04 0.76 -10.87
C GLU A 67 8.01 0.02 -9.96
N VAL A 68 7.46 -0.80 -9.06
CA VAL A 68 8.26 -1.60 -8.12
C VAL A 68 7.80 -3.04 -8.17
N ASP A 69 8.72 -3.93 -7.82
CA ASP A 69 8.46 -5.37 -7.74
C ASP A 69 8.32 -5.80 -6.28
N ALA A 70 8.00 -7.06 -6.09
CA ALA A 70 8.09 -7.78 -4.81
C ALA A 70 7.14 -7.27 -3.72
N VAL A 71 5.99 -6.70 -4.10
CA VAL A 71 4.94 -6.38 -3.13
C VAL A 71 4.20 -7.67 -2.79
N ALA A 72 4.31 -8.11 -1.53
CA ALA A 72 3.80 -9.40 -1.08
C ALA A 72 2.43 -9.29 -0.41
N PHE A 73 2.05 -8.10 0.08
CA PHE A 73 0.81 -7.92 0.85
C PHE A 73 0.08 -6.69 0.36
N GLU A 74 -1.25 -6.71 0.51
CA GLU A 74 -2.13 -5.60 0.17
C GLU A 74 -2.61 -4.89 1.44
N ILE A 75 -3.04 -3.64 1.30
CA ILE A 75 -3.74 -2.93 2.37
C ILE A 75 -4.93 -3.77 2.82
N ASP A 76 -5.18 -3.83 4.12
CA ASP A 76 -6.24 -4.59 4.78
C ASP A 76 -6.03 -6.11 4.82
N ASN A 77 -4.92 -6.63 4.26
CA ASN A 77 -4.61 -8.05 4.43
C ASN A 77 -4.34 -8.36 5.90
N TRP A 78 -4.81 -9.53 6.34
CA TRP A 78 -4.47 -10.05 7.66
C TRP A 78 -3.11 -10.72 7.63
N VAL A 79 -2.27 -10.35 8.56
CA VAL A 79 -0.90 -10.85 8.65
C VAL A 79 -0.54 -11.14 10.10
N GLU A 80 0.42 -12.03 10.27
CA GLU A 80 1.07 -12.29 11.53
C GLU A 80 2.50 -11.78 11.48
N VAL A 81 2.89 -11.04 12.52
CA VAL A 81 4.29 -10.63 12.70
C VAL A 81 5.02 -11.82 13.31
N LEU A 82 6.04 -12.31 12.61
CA LEU A 82 6.80 -13.46 13.05
C LEU A 82 7.74 -13.09 14.20
N SER A 83 7.83 -13.97 15.19
CA SER A 83 8.80 -13.81 16.27
C SER A 83 10.18 -14.14 15.74
N ARG A 84 11.14 -13.24 15.96
CA ARG A 84 12.52 -13.46 15.54
C ARG A 84 13.42 -13.52 16.76
N CYS A 85 13.99 -14.69 17.00
CA CYS A 85 14.96 -14.92 18.08
C CYS A 85 14.43 -14.45 19.44
N GLN A 86 13.14 -14.57 19.67
CA GLN A 86 12.46 -14.16 20.92
C GLN A 86 12.59 -12.67 21.22
N GLN A 87 12.95 -11.85 20.23
CA GLN A 87 13.10 -10.39 20.42
C GLN A 87 11.78 -9.66 20.35
N ASN A 88 10.75 -10.28 19.77
CA ASN A 88 9.42 -9.72 19.70
C ASN A 88 8.39 -10.82 19.87
N GLN A 89 7.21 -10.47 20.37
CA GLN A 89 6.11 -11.41 20.48
C GLN A 89 5.35 -11.45 19.15
N PRO A 90 4.87 -12.66 18.75
CA PRO A 90 4.00 -12.74 17.58
C PRO A 90 2.76 -11.92 17.77
N ARG A 91 2.36 -11.20 16.72
CA ARG A 91 1.18 -10.33 16.72
C ARG A 91 0.43 -10.54 15.42
N THR A 92 -0.87 -10.37 15.46
CA THR A 92 -1.73 -10.45 14.28
C THR A 92 -2.41 -9.11 14.08
N GLY A 93 -2.49 -8.67 12.84
CA GLY A 93 -3.12 -7.41 12.52
C GLY A 93 -3.36 -7.26 11.03
N THR A 94 -3.76 -6.06 10.63
CA THR A 94 -4.01 -5.76 9.23
C THR A 94 -2.99 -4.77 8.70
N ILE A 95 -2.64 -4.90 7.41
CA ILE A 95 -1.75 -3.96 6.74
C ILE A 95 -2.47 -2.62 6.62
N ARG A 96 -1.86 -1.56 7.13
CA ARG A 96 -2.39 -0.20 7.05
C ARG A 96 -1.68 0.65 6.03
N GLU A 97 -0.34 0.58 5.98
CA GLU A 97 0.47 1.36 5.07
C GLU A 97 1.48 0.48 4.36
N ILE A 98 1.71 0.78 3.10
CA ILE A 98 2.78 0.15 2.32
C ILE A 98 3.60 1.28 1.72
N VAL A 99 4.88 1.35 2.09
CA VAL A 99 5.77 2.39 1.60
C VAL A 99 7.02 1.76 1.00
N TRP A 100 7.62 2.47 0.04
CA TRP A 100 8.86 2.03 -0.59
C TRP A 100 10.05 2.50 0.21
N ASP A 101 10.92 1.57 0.59
CA ASP A 101 12.20 1.89 1.21
C ASP A 101 13.23 2.05 0.10
N GLN A 102 13.59 3.28 -0.23
CA GLN A 102 14.50 3.57 -1.33
C GLN A 102 15.92 3.06 -1.06
N ARG A 103 16.30 3.00 0.21
CA ARG A 103 17.65 2.55 0.59
C ARG A 103 17.79 1.05 0.47
N ALA A 104 16.82 0.31 1.03
CA ALA A 104 16.82 -1.15 0.99
C ALA A 104 16.21 -1.70 -0.31
N ARG A 105 15.55 -0.86 -1.10
CA ARG A 105 14.89 -1.21 -2.36
C ARG A 105 13.86 -2.33 -2.16
N GLN A 106 13.00 -2.14 -1.18
CA GLN A 106 11.95 -3.11 -0.86
C GLN A 106 10.78 -2.41 -0.19
N PRO A 107 9.58 -3.02 -0.23
CA PRO A 107 8.43 -2.49 0.48
C PRO A 107 8.61 -2.62 2.00
N ARG A 108 7.99 -1.68 2.73
CA ARG A 108 7.85 -1.72 4.17
C ARG A 108 6.37 -1.61 4.51
N TYR A 109 5.96 -2.33 5.54
CA TYR A 109 4.55 -2.47 5.90
C TYR A 109 4.31 -2.01 7.32
N GLN A 110 3.28 -1.17 7.50
CA GLN A 110 2.80 -0.80 8.84
C GLN A 110 1.52 -1.56 9.12
N ILE A 111 1.37 -2.01 10.38
CA ILE A 111 0.30 -2.90 10.78
C ILE A 111 -0.56 -2.22 11.85
N LEU A 112 -1.88 -2.42 11.76
CA LEU A 112 -2.82 -2.11 12.82
C LEU A 112 -3.03 -3.35 13.67
N ASP A 113 -2.81 -3.21 14.97
CA ASP A 113 -3.12 -4.22 15.97
C ASP A 113 -4.20 -3.65 16.89
N ASN A 114 -5.38 -4.26 16.88
CA ASN A 114 -6.55 -3.79 17.63
C ASN A 114 -6.89 -2.32 17.34
N GLY A 115 -6.78 -1.92 16.06
CA GLY A 115 -7.10 -0.57 15.64
C GLY A 115 -6.02 0.48 15.91
N ALA A 116 -4.90 0.10 16.51
CA ALA A 116 -3.79 1.01 16.78
C ALA A 116 -2.59 0.67 15.90
N PRO A 117 -1.96 1.66 15.25
CA PRO A 117 -0.79 1.37 14.42
C PRO A 117 0.40 0.99 15.30
N ILE A 118 1.12 -0.04 14.86
CA ILE A 118 2.40 -0.40 15.46
C ILE A 118 3.45 0.56 14.87
N ALA A 119 4.27 1.15 15.73
CA ALA A 119 5.19 2.21 15.31
C ALA A 119 6.23 1.72 14.29
N ASN A 120 6.66 0.47 14.39
CA ASN A 120 7.68 -0.07 13.50
C ASN A 120 7.08 -0.52 12.18
N PHE A 121 7.84 -0.34 11.08
CA PHE A 121 7.50 -0.90 9.79
C PHE A 121 8.24 -2.23 9.63
N PHE A 122 7.61 -3.17 8.96
CA PHE A 122 8.12 -4.53 8.79
C PHE A 122 8.42 -4.81 7.32
N THR A 123 9.36 -5.73 7.08
CA THR A 123 9.62 -6.25 5.73
C THR A 123 8.70 -7.43 5.45
N ALA A 124 8.68 -7.87 4.18
CA ALA A 124 7.88 -9.04 3.81
C ALA A 124 8.33 -10.29 4.57
N ASP A 125 9.63 -10.40 4.87
CA ASP A 125 10.17 -11.56 5.58
C ASP A 125 9.74 -11.62 7.04
N ASP A 126 9.29 -10.51 7.60
CA ASP A 126 8.83 -10.43 8.98
C ASP A 126 7.36 -10.81 9.13
N LEU A 127 6.65 -11.01 8.02
CA LEU A 127 5.21 -11.16 7.99
C LEU A 127 4.80 -12.43 7.28
N ARG A 128 3.62 -12.94 7.66
CA ARG A 128 3.00 -14.09 7.02
C ARG A 128 1.49 -13.83 6.90
N HIS A 129 0.92 -14.19 5.75
CA HIS A 129 -0.54 -14.15 5.59
C HIS A 129 -1.21 -15.07 6.61
N VAL A 130 -2.29 -14.60 7.20
CA VAL A 130 -3.16 -15.43 8.02
C VAL A 130 -4.61 -15.18 7.59
N GLU A 131 -5.42 -16.23 7.73
CA GLU A 131 -6.84 -16.10 7.47
C GLU A 131 -7.54 -15.72 8.77
N PRO A 132 -8.39 -14.68 8.78
CA PRO A 132 -9.22 -14.44 9.95
C PRO A 132 -10.17 -15.63 10.13
N THR A 133 -10.04 -16.34 11.26
CA THR A 133 -10.89 -17.49 11.54
C THR A 133 -12.12 -17.03 12.30
N THR A 134 -13.20 -17.84 12.21
CA THR A 134 -14.43 -17.57 12.98
C THR A 134 -14.17 -17.52 14.47
N GLU A 135 -13.11 -18.15 14.94
CA GLU A 135 -12.74 -18.13 16.37
C GLU A 135 -12.41 -16.72 16.86
N TYR A 136 -11.87 -15.86 15.98
CA TYR A 136 -11.61 -14.46 16.34
C TYR A 136 -12.88 -13.64 16.51
N PHE A 137 -13.99 -14.10 15.97
CA PHE A 137 -15.23 -13.34 15.92
C PHE A 137 -16.33 -13.92 16.80
N ASN A 138 -16.10 -15.09 17.38
CA ASN A 138 -17.07 -15.80 18.21
C ASN A 138 -16.73 -15.72 19.70
N LEU A 139 -16.16 -14.64 20.11
CA LEU A 139 -15.82 -14.43 21.51
C LEU A 139 -17.00 -13.89 22.31
#